data_37655f0cd9c97d4556d7223313414e52
#
_entry.id   37655f0cd9c97d4556d7223313414e52
#
_cell.length_a   1.000
_cell.length_b   1.000
_cell.length_c   1.000
_cell.angle_alpha   90.00
_cell.angle_beta   90.00
_cell.angle_gamma   90.00
#
_symmetry.space_group_name_H-M   'P 1'
#
loop_
_entity.id
_entity.type
_entity.pdbx_description
1 polymer ?
#
loop_
_entity_poly.entity_id
_entity_poly.type
_entity_poly.pdbx_seq_one_letter_code
_entity_poly.pdbx_strand_id
1 'polypeptide(L)'
;VSFTLLSTDPNSSARLGRMELPHGTVETPIFMPVGTQGSVKTLHPDELEELGSQIILGNTYHLWLRPGHELIQEMGGLHGFTTWQKPFLTDSGGFQVWSLAKLRKITEEGVRFQNHLDGSKMMLTPELSMEIQAALGSDIAMLFDECPPYPCDEKYAAESLGLTTRWAKRCKDWITEHEPKSGNGRQHHFGIVQGSIYADLREQSAKELVELDFDGYA
;
A
#
# COMPACT_ATOMS: atom_id res chain seq x y z
N VAL A 1 8.30 10.85 -5.27
CA VAL A 1 8.07 10.36 -6.65
C VAL A 1 8.18 11.54 -7.61
N SER A 2 8.84 11.35 -8.74
CA SER A 2 8.75 12.30 -9.84
C SER A 2 7.70 11.77 -10.82
N PHE A 3 6.57 12.45 -10.89
CA PHE A 3 5.52 12.14 -11.86
C PHE A 3 5.47 13.21 -12.95
N THR A 4 5.59 12.78 -14.20
CA THR A 4 5.49 13.65 -15.37
C THR A 4 4.21 13.32 -16.14
N LEU A 5 3.32 14.30 -16.28
CA LEU A 5 2.17 14.20 -17.16
C LEU A 5 2.66 14.39 -18.60
N LEU A 6 2.48 13.34 -19.43
CA LEU A 6 2.93 13.32 -20.81
C LEU A 6 1.85 13.80 -21.78
N SER A 7 0.60 13.39 -21.55
CA SER A 7 -0.55 13.73 -22.40
C SER A 7 -1.86 13.60 -21.64
N THR A 8 -2.87 14.33 -22.09
CA THR A 8 -4.28 14.24 -21.66
C THR A 8 -5.17 14.01 -22.87
N ASP A 9 -6.22 13.22 -22.68
CA ASP A 9 -7.25 13.08 -23.72
C ASP A 9 -8.18 14.31 -23.71
N PRO A 10 -8.45 14.95 -24.87
CA PRO A 10 -9.32 16.12 -24.93
C PRO A 10 -10.80 15.80 -24.67
N ASN A 11 -11.21 14.54 -24.73
CA ASN A 11 -12.62 14.11 -24.63
C ASN A 11 -12.95 13.38 -23.31
N SER A 12 -11.96 13.14 -22.45
CA SER A 12 -12.13 12.44 -21.18
C SER A 12 -11.11 12.91 -20.14
N SER A 13 -11.20 12.37 -18.93
CA SER A 13 -10.20 12.59 -17.87
C SER A 13 -8.99 11.65 -17.96
N ALA A 14 -8.81 10.93 -19.07
CA ALA A 14 -7.68 10.03 -19.24
C ALA A 14 -6.36 10.79 -19.37
N ARG A 15 -5.32 10.23 -18.73
CA ARG A 15 -3.97 10.82 -18.68
C ARG A 15 -2.93 9.76 -18.98
N LEU A 16 -1.94 10.10 -19.79
CA LEU A 16 -0.69 9.36 -19.94
C LEU A 16 0.37 10.02 -19.07
N GLY A 17 1.04 9.27 -18.26
CA GLY A 17 2.09 9.78 -17.37
C GLY A 17 3.26 8.84 -17.22
N ARG A 18 4.28 9.31 -16.50
CA ARG A 18 5.48 8.55 -16.18
C ARG A 18 5.87 8.82 -14.74
N MET A 19 6.11 7.74 -13.97
CA MET A 19 6.66 7.79 -12.62
C MET A 19 8.11 7.32 -12.62
N GLU A 20 8.99 8.09 -12.00
CA GLU A 20 10.36 7.66 -11.72
C GLU A 20 10.42 7.13 -10.29
N LEU A 21 10.82 5.87 -10.14
CA LEU A 21 10.91 5.14 -8.87
C LEU A 21 12.34 4.62 -8.69
N PRO A 22 12.75 4.22 -7.45
CA PRO A 22 14.11 3.74 -7.19
C PRO A 22 14.55 2.56 -8.06
N HIS A 23 13.65 1.64 -8.40
CA HIS A 23 13.96 0.46 -9.21
C HIS A 23 13.46 0.56 -10.66
N GLY A 24 13.13 1.75 -11.14
CA GLY A 24 12.82 1.98 -12.54
C GLY A 24 11.64 2.89 -12.82
N THR A 25 11.38 3.07 -14.09
CA THR A 25 10.32 3.95 -14.59
C THR A 25 9.04 3.15 -14.82
N VAL A 26 7.92 3.74 -14.47
CA VAL A 26 6.58 3.19 -14.69
C VAL A 26 5.76 4.14 -15.55
N GLU A 27 5.31 3.69 -16.70
CA GLU A 27 4.39 4.44 -17.57
C GLU A 27 2.94 4.15 -17.16
N THR A 28 2.13 5.20 -17.06
CA THR A 28 0.72 5.10 -16.62
C THR A 28 -0.24 5.57 -17.70
N PRO A 29 -1.42 4.94 -17.84
CA PRO A 29 -1.97 3.89 -16.96
C PRO A 29 -1.30 2.53 -17.19
N ILE A 30 -1.18 1.73 -16.12
CA ILE A 30 -0.62 0.39 -16.20
C ILE A 30 -1.35 -0.57 -15.26
N PHE A 31 -1.44 -1.83 -15.64
CA PHE A 31 -1.90 -2.90 -14.76
C PHE A 31 -0.76 -3.38 -13.85
N MET A 32 -1.04 -3.55 -12.56
CA MET A 32 -0.11 -4.11 -11.59
C MET A 32 -0.50 -5.57 -11.28
N PRO A 33 0.24 -6.57 -11.77
CA PRO A 33 0.03 -7.97 -11.38
C PRO A 33 0.22 -8.15 -9.87
N VAL A 34 -0.65 -8.97 -9.25
CA VAL A 34 -0.59 -9.22 -7.80
C VAL A 34 0.36 -10.37 -7.50
N GLY A 35 1.46 -10.03 -6.85
CA GLY A 35 2.46 -10.96 -6.30
C GLY A 35 2.30 -11.10 -4.79
N THR A 36 1.27 -11.84 -4.34
CA THR A 36 0.83 -11.92 -2.93
C THR A 36 1.98 -12.19 -1.94
N GLN A 37 2.90 -13.07 -2.26
CA GLN A 37 4.07 -13.41 -1.45
C GLN A 37 5.38 -13.08 -2.18
N GLY A 38 5.42 -11.93 -2.87
CA GLY A 38 6.55 -11.51 -3.69
C GLY A 38 6.63 -12.22 -5.05
N SER A 39 5.66 -13.06 -5.39
CA SER A 39 5.59 -13.75 -6.67
C SER A 39 4.17 -13.78 -7.23
N VAL A 40 4.03 -13.55 -8.53
CA VAL A 40 2.77 -13.67 -9.25
C VAL A 40 2.52 -15.16 -9.53
N LYS A 41 1.37 -15.68 -9.11
CA LYS A 41 1.05 -17.09 -9.27
C LYS A 41 1.12 -17.52 -10.74
N THR A 42 1.77 -18.66 -10.98
CA THR A 42 1.92 -19.32 -12.27
C THR A 42 2.76 -18.59 -13.32
N LEU A 43 3.37 -17.46 -12.98
CA LEU A 43 4.25 -16.70 -13.87
C LEU A 43 5.65 -16.56 -13.26
N HIS A 44 6.67 -16.84 -14.08
CA HIS A 44 8.05 -16.52 -13.73
C HIS A 44 8.31 -15.02 -13.93
N PRO A 45 9.23 -14.39 -13.19
CA PRO A 45 9.58 -12.99 -13.40
C PRO A 45 9.94 -12.61 -14.83
N ASP A 46 10.67 -13.47 -15.55
CA ASP A 46 11.01 -13.25 -16.97
C ASP A 46 9.75 -13.16 -17.86
N GLU A 47 8.74 -14.00 -17.59
CA GLU A 47 7.47 -13.97 -18.33
C GLU A 47 6.69 -12.67 -18.05
N LEU A 48 6.76 -12.15 -16.82
CA LEU A 48 6.18 -10.86 -16.49
C LEU A 48 6.87 -9.71 -17.24
N GLU A 49 8.19 -9.80 -17.42
CA GLU A 49 8.96 -8.83 -18.20
C GLU A 49 8.60 -8.92 -19.69
N GLU A 50 8.51 -10.11 -20.27
CA GLU A 50 8.07 -10.33 -21.65
C GLU A 50 6.65 -9.80 -21.90
N LEU A 51 5.75 -9.90 -20.90
CA LEU A 51 4.40 -9.35 -20.93
C LEU A 51 4.36 -7.82 -20.73
N GLY A 52 5.52 -7.18 -20.50
CA GLY A 52 5.62 -5.73 -20.34
C GLY A 52 5.23 -5.21 -18.95
N SER A 53 5.18 -6.06 -17.92
CA SER A 53 4.95 -5.60 -16.55
C SER A 53 6.10 -4.70 -16.09
N GLN A 54 5.76 -3.53 -15.54
CA GLN A 54 6.75 -2.54 -15.07
C GLN A 54 6.74 -2.41 -13.54
N ILE A 55 5.69 -2.88 -12.89
CA ILE A 55 5.49 -2.84 -11.44
C ILE A 55 4.61 -4.02 -11.03
N ILE A 56 4.87 -4.61 -9.87
CA ILE A 56 4.02 -5.64 -9.26
C ILE A 56 3.62 -5.24 -7.85
N LEU A 57 2.49 -5.77 -7.37
CA LEU A 57 1.95 -5.51 -6.05
C LEU A 57 2.26 -6.67 -5.10
N GLY A 58 2.90 -6.38 -3.97
CA GLY A 58 3.10 -7.32 -2.86
C GLY A 58 2.08 -7.08 -1.74
N ASN A 59 1.58 -8.16 -1.11
CA ASN A 59 0.64 -8.00 0.00
C ASN A 59 1.38 -8.03 1.35
N THR A 60 1.43 -6.89 2.01
CA THR A 60 2.12 -6.68 3.30
C THR A 60 1.71 -7.68 4.37
N TYR A 61 0.40 -7.91 4.55
CA TYR A 61 -0.10 -8.87 5.53
C TYR A 61 0.46 -10.29 5.33
N HIS A 62 0.47 -10.79 4.09
CA HIS A 62 0.95 -12.14 3.79
C HIS A 62 2.45 -12.26 3.97
N LEU A 63 3.21 -11.26 3.52
CA LEU A 63 4.67 -11.21 3.65
C LEU A 63 5.11 -11.08 5.11
N TRP A 64 4.38 -10.31 5.93
CA TRP A 64 4.59 -10.18 7.36
C TRP A 64 4.40 -11.51 8.10
N LEU A 65 3.29 -12.21 7.81
CA LEU A 65 2.99 -13.48 8.47
C LEU A 65 3.91 -14.62 8.00
N ARG A 66 4.33 -14.57 6.73
CA ARG A 66 5.16 -15.62 6.14
C ARG A 66 5.83 -15.15 4.85
N PRO A 67 7.18 -15.12 4.78
CA PRO A 67 8.14 -15.68 5.74
C PRO A 67 8.45 -14.78 6.95
N GLY A 68 7.99 -13.54 6.99
CA GLY A 68 8.31 -12.50 7.96
C GLY A 68 9.13 -11.38 7.34
N HIS A 69 8.84 -10.15 7.75
CA HIS A 69 9.48 -8.96 7.17
C HIS A 69 10.96 -8.84 7.57
N GLU A 70 11.34 -9.31 8.77
CA GLU A 70 12.73 -9.31 9.20
C GLU A 70 13.61 -10.18 8.28
N LEU A 71 13.15 -11.40 7.96
CA LEU A 71 13.87 -12.28 7.03
C LEU A 71 13.99 -11.65 5.65
N ILE A 72 12.92 -11.02 5.13
CA ILE A 72 12.95 -10.34 3.83
C ILE A 72 13.94 -9.18 3.87
N GLN A 73 13.99 -8.42 4.97
CA GLN A 73 14.96 -7.33 5.17
C GLN A 73 16.40 -7.85 5.16
N GLU A 74 16.70 -8.94 5.86
CA GLU A 74 18.01 -9.58 5.88
C GLU A 74 18.46 -10.04 4.48
N MET A 75 17.51 -10.39 3.62
CA MET A 75 17.76 -10.78 2.23
C MET A 75 17.89 -9.59 1.26
N GLY A 76 17.83 -8.36 1.75
CA GLY A 76 17.93 -7.14 0.92
C GLY A 76 16.59 -6.61 0.41
N GLY A 77 15.51 -6.84 1.17
CA GLY A 77 14.16 -6.44 0.82
C GLY A 77 13.51 -7.36 -0.22
N LEU A 78 12.37 -6.95 -0.76
CA LEU A 78 11.64 -7.73 -1.78
C LEU A 78 12.48 -8.01 -3.02
N HIS A 79 13.28 -7.05 -3.45
CA HIS A 79 14.14 -7.18 -4.65
C HIS A 79 15.25 -8.22 -4.45
N GLY A 80 15.80 -8.32 -3.25
CA GLY A 80 16.77 -9.38 -2.91
C GLY A 80 16.12 -10.74 -2.63
N PHE A 81 14.91 -10.74 -2.05
CA PHE A 81 14.17 -11.95 -1.74
C PHE A 81 13.55 -12.62 -2.98
N THR A 82 13.14 -11.81 -3.95
CA THR A 82 12.59 -12.27 -5.22
C THR A 82 13.57 -12.02 -6.35
N THR A 83 13.46 -12.50 -7.49
CA THR A 83 14.32 -12.14 -8.63
C THR A 83 13.81 -10.92 -9.42
N TRP A 84 12.67 -10.35 -9.02
CA TRP A 84 12.09 -9.18 -9.65
C TRP A 84 12.87 -7.92 -9.32
N GLN A 85 13.45 -7.26 -10.33
CA GLN A 85 14.32 -6.09 -10.17
C GLN A 85 13.66 -4.75 -10.55
N LYS A 86 12.39 -4.79 -10.96
CA LYS A 86 11.59 -3.59 -11.26
C LYS A 86 10.75 -3.17 -10.06
N PRO A 87 10.05 -2.03 -10.11
CA PRO A 87 9.28 -1.50 -8.97
C PRO A 87 8.30 -2.48 -8.31
N PHE A 88 8.22 -2.37 -6.98
CA PHE A 88 7.19 -2.95 -6.14
C PHE A 88 6.30 -1.86 -5.53
N LEU A 89 5.00 -2.12 -5.51
CA LEU A 89 4.07 -1.47 -4.60
C LEU A 89 3.68 -2.48 -3.52
N THR A 90 3.64 -2.08 -2.24
CA THR A 90 3.05 -2.88 -1.17
C THR A 90 1.77 -2.24 -0.67
N ASP A 91 0.73 -3.05 -0.47
CA ASP A 91 -0.51 -2.61 0.16
C ASP A 91 -0.32 -2.36 1.67
N SER A 92 -1.31 -1.75 2.32
CA SER A 92 -1.24 -1.45 3.75
C SER A 92 -1.35 -2.66 4.68
N GLY A 93 -1.84 -3.79 4.17
CA GLY A 93 -2.25 -4.97 4.96
C GLY A 93 -3.65 -4.85 5.59
N GLY A 94 -4.26 -3.67 5.60
CA GLY A 94 -5.55 -3.42 6.23
C GLY A 94 -6.70 -4.23 5.65
N PHE A 95 -6.80 -4.31 4.34
CA PHE A 95 -7.83 -5.10 3.65
C PHE A 95 -7.73 -6.59 3.96
N GLN A 96 -6.55 -7.18 4.01
CA GLN A 96 -6.35 -8.61 4.30
C GLN A 96 -6.72 -8.93 5.75
N VAL A 97 -6.39 -8.06 6.69
CA VAL A 97 -6.86 -8.18 8.08
C VAL A 97 -8.38 -8.12 8.13
N TRP A 98 -9.00 -7.23 7.31
CA TRP A 98 -10.44 -7.15 7.20
C TRP A 98 -11.06 -8.42 6.59
N SER A 99 -10.52 -8.94 5.50
CA SER A 99 -11.13 -10.03 4.72
C SER A 99 -10.83 -11.44 5.25
N LEU A 100 -9.64 -11.65 5.86
CA LEU A 100 -9.16 -12.98 6.24
C LEU A 100 -9.27 -13.26 7.75
N ALA A 101 -9.25 -12.24 8.59
CA ALA A 101 -9.31 -12.42 10.03
C ALA A 101 -10.75 -12.65 10.51
N LYS A 102 -11.03 -13.87 10.98
CA LYS A 102 -12.36 -14.25 11.50
C LYS A 102 -12.78 -13.46 12.74
N LEU A 103 -11.81 -13.10 13.59
CA LEU A 103 -12.02 -12.32 14.81
C LEU A 103 -11.11 -11.10 14.74
N ARG A 104 -11.70 -9.93 14.53
CA ARG A 104 -10.98 -8.66 14.50
C ARG A 104 -11.70 -7.62 15.36
N LYS A 105 -10.92 -6.72 15.91
CA LYS A 105 -11.43 -5.53 16.61
C LYS A 105 -10.62 -4.31 16.16
N ILE A 106 -11.32 -3.38 15.53
CA ILE A 106 -10.78 -2.09 15.13
C ILE A 106 -10.87 -1.12 16.32
N THR A 107 -9.80 -0.39 16.59
CA THR A 107 -9.69 0.61 17.64
C THR A 107 -8.88 1.78 17.12
N GLU A 108 -8.82 2.89 17.86
CA GLU A 108 -7.96 4.02 17.53
C GLU A 108 -6.46 3.63 17.44
N GLU A 109 -6.05 2.65 18.23
CA GLU A 109 -4.68 2.15 18.26
C GLU A 109 -4.29 1.39 16.98
N GLY A 110 -5.23 0.66 16.38
CA GLY A 110 -5.04 -0.21 15.22
C GLY A 110 -6.04 -1.36 15.21
N VAL A 111 -5.69 -2.46 14.56
CA VAL A 111 -6.57 -3.63 14.39
C VAL A 111 -5.98 -4.84 15.12
N ARG A 112 -6.71 -5.31 16.14
CA ARG A 112 -6.44 -6.61 16.78
C ARG A 112 -7.13 -7.71 16.00
N PHE A 113 -6.42 -8.78 15.72
CA PHE A 113 -6.97 -9.90 14.95
C PHE A 113 -6.34 -11.23 15.34
N GLN A 114 -6.95 -12.31 14.89
CA GLN A 114 -6.40 -13.65 15.01
C GLN A 114 -5.76 -14.06 13.69
N ASN A 115 -4.47 -14.40 13.74
CA ASN A 115 -3.70 -14.89 12.61
C ASN A 115 -4.37 -16.15 12.03
N HIS A 116 -4.62 -16.15 10.73
CA HIS A 116 -5.30 -17.25 10.05
C HIS A 116 -4.43 -18.50 9.87
N LEU A 117 -3.10 -18.40 10.06
CA LEU A 117 -2.16 -19.52 9.89
C LEU A 117 -2.09 -20.38 11.16
N ASP A 118 -1.95 -19.75 12.32
CA ASP A 118 -1.67 -20.43 13.60
C ASP A 118 -2.63 -20.06 14.74
N GLY A 119 -3.54 -19.12 14.50
CA GLY A 119 -4.52 -18.66 15.49
C GLY A 119 -3.97 -17.72 16.56
N SER A 120 -2.71 -17.27 16.47
CA SER A 120 -2.12 -16.31 17.41
C SER A 120 -2.83 -14.96 17.37
N LYS A 121 -2.90 -14.28 18.52
CA LYS A 121 -3.45 -12.92 18.60
C LYS A 121 -2.39 -11.92 18.20
N MET A 122 -2.73 -11.07 17.24
CA MET A 122 -1.85 -10.06 16.69
C MET A 122 -2.50 -8.68 16.72
N MET A 123 -1.67 -7.66 16.62
CA MET A 123 -2.06 -6.26 16.51
C MET A 123 -1.31 -5.65 15.35
N LEU A 124 -2.04 -5.03 14.41
CA LEU A 124 -1.46 -4.23 13.35
C LEU A 124 -1.83 -2.76 13.60
N THR A 125 -0.81 -1.92 13.76
CA THR A 125 -0.94 -0.47 13.95
C THR A 125 -0.45 0.27 12.71
N PRO A 126 -0.78 1.55 12.54
CA PRO A 126 -0.23 2.38 11.48
C PRO A 126 1.30 2.34 11.43
N GLU A 127 1.96 2.48 12.57
CA GLU A 127 3.42 2.47 12.69
C GLU A 127 4.00 1.10 12.28
N LEU A 128 3.42 0.01 12.79
CA LEU A 128 3.89 -1.34 12.45
C LEU A 128 3.67 -1.65 10.95
N SER A 129 2.59 -1.16 10.34
CA SER A 129 2.39 -1.31 8.90
C SER A 129 3.50 -0.60 8.11
N MET A 130 3.91 0.61 8.52
CA MET A 130 5.03 1.33 7.90
C MET A 130 6.36 0.63 8.14
N GLU A 131 6.62 0.16 9.35
CA GLU A 131 7.83 -0.61 9.70
C GLU A 131 7.98 -1.87 8.82
N ILE A 132 6.91 -2.65 8.70
CA ILE A 132 6.89 -3.84 7.84
C ILE A 132 7.21 -3.46 6.39
N GLN A 133 6.53 -2.47 5.83
CA GLN A 133 6.74 -2.05 4.45
C GLN A 133 8.13 -1.44 4.20
N ALA A 134 8.70 -0.75 5.20
CA ALA A 134 10.08 -0.28 5.16
C ALA A 134 11.08 -1.45 5.11
N ALA A 135 10.86 -2.49 5.92
CA ALA A 135 11.66 -3.72 5.89
C ALA A 135 11.51 -4.49 4.56
N LEU A 136 10.33 -4.49 3.98
CA LEU A 136 10.08 -5.04 2.64
C LEU A 136 10.81 -4.25 1.53
N GLY A 137 11.08 -2.95 1.73
CA GLY A 137 11.85 -2.13 0.80
C GLY A 137 11.12 -1.87 -0.54
N SER A 138 9.80 -1.83 -0.56
CA SER A 138 9.01 -1.51 -1.76
C SER A 138 9.26 -0.08 -2.23
N ASP A 139 9.07 0.18 -3.53
CA ASP A 139 9.20 1.53 -4.10
C ASP A 139 8.04 2.43 -3.65
N ILE A 140 6.84 1.86 -3.57
CA ILE A 140 5.63 2.52 -3.10
C ILE A 140 5.03 1.71 -1.96
N ALA A 141 4.79 2.36 -0.81
CA ALA A 141 4.10 1.82 0.34
C ALA A 141 2.75 2.52 0.53
N MET A 142 1.66 1.75 0.67
CA MET A 142 0.34 2.30 0.93
C MET A 142 0.16 2.56 2.43
N LEU A 143 -0.46 3.69 2.79
CA LEU A 143 -0.74 4.00 4.18
C LEU A 143 -1.76 3.04 4.78
N PHE A 144 -1.64 2.79 6.09
CA PHE A 144 -2.59 1.96 6.81
C PHE A 144 -3.95 2.65 6.91
N ASP A 145 -4.98 1.97 6.43
CA ASP A 145 -6.35 2.49 6.33
C ASP A 145 -7.38 1.52 6.93
N GLU A 146 -8.53 2.04 7.26
CA GLU A 146 -9.71 1.24 7.57
C GLU A 146 -10.59 1.15 6.32
N CYS A 147 -10.73 -0.06 5.78
CA CYS A 147 -11.57 -0.33 4.62
C CYS A 147 -12.99 -0.69 5.08
N PRO A 148 -13.99 0.21 4.93
CA PRO A 148 -15.34 -0.07 5.34
C PRO A 148 -15.98 -1.17 4.47
N PRO A 149 -16.91 -1.99 5.02
CA PRO A 149 -17.65 -2.95 4.22
C PRO A 149 -18.54 -2.25 3.18
N TYR A 150 -18.89 -2.96 2.12
CA TYR A 150 -19.90 -2.50 1.17
C TYR A 150 -21.08 -3.50 1.15
N PRO A 151 -22.33 -3.02 1.31
CA PRO A 151 -22.73 -1.64 1.62
C PRO A 151 -22.45 -1.26 3.08
N CYS A 152 -22.27 0.03 3.36
CA CYS A 152 -22.26 0.60 4.71
C CYS A 152 -23.08 1.90 4.72
N ASP A 153 -23.58 2.29 5.90
CA ASP A 153 -24.25 3.57 6.05
C ASP A 153 -23.24 4.75 6.07
N GLU A 154 -23.76 5.95 5.81
CA GLU A 154 -22.94 7.15 5.71
C GLU A 154 -22.25 7.50 7.02
N LYS A 155 -22.91 7.27 8.16
CA LYS A 155 -22.32 7.52 9.47
C LYS A 155 -21.09 6.65 9.70
N TYR A 156 -21.19 5.35 9.41
CA TYR A 156 -20.04 4.44 9.51
C TYR A 156 -18.92 4.85 8.54
N ALA A 157 -19.28 5.20 7.29
CA ALA A 157 -18.30 5.68 6.31
C ALA A 157 -17.54 6.94 6.78
N ALA A 158 -18.23 7.88 7.44
CA ALA A 158 -17.62 9.07 8.01
C ALA A 158 -16.73 8.75 9.21
N GLU A 159 -17.14 7.84 10.11
CA GLU A 159 -16.32 7.39 11.24
C GLU A 159 -15.04 6.69 10.76
N SER A 160 -15.16 5.80 9.77
CA SER A 160 -14.05 5.09 9.11
C SER A 160 -13.06 6.05 8.44
N LEU A 161 -13.57 7.04 7.69
CA LEU A 161 -12.75 8.09 7.08
C LEU A 161 -11.95 8.84 8.14
N GLY A 162 -12.62 9.32 9.21
CA GLY A 162 -11.96 10.05 10.29
C GLY A 162 -10.87 9.23 10.99
N LEU A 163 -11.09 7.92 11.17
CA LEU A 163 -10.08 7.00 11.70
C LEU A 163 -8.89 6.86 10.74
N THR A 164 -9.16 6.67 9.45
CA THR A 164 -8.13 6.56 8.41
C THR A 164 -7.27 7.82 8.34
N THR A 165 -7.85 9.01 8.41
CA THR A 165 -7.10 10.28 8.42
C THR A 165 -6.16 10.38 9.65
N ARG A 166 -6.64 9.99 10.84
CA ARG A 166 -5.78 9.97 12.03
C ARG A 166 -4.65 8.94 11.94
N TRP A 167 -4.93 7.77 11.37
CA TRP A 167 -3.92 6.75 11.10
C TRP A 167 -2.91 7.22 10.03
N ALA A 168 -3.38 7.90 8.99
CA ALA A 168 -2.51 8.49 7.97
C ALA A 168 -1.53 9.50 8.59
N LYS A 169 -2.00 10.34 9.55
CA LYS A 169 -1.12 11.23 10.28
C LYS A 169 -0.05 10.49 11.08
N ARG A 170 -0.42 9.43 11.78
CA ARG A 170 0.53 8.58 12.53
C ARG A 170 1.56 7.90 11.59
N CYS A 171 1.11 7.43 10.42
CA CYS A 171 2.03 6.94 9.38
C CYS A 171 3.00 8.04 8.94
N LYS A 172 2.52 9.27 8.70
CA LYS A 172 3.35 10.41 8.30
C LYS A 172 4.39 10.77 9.36
N ASP A 173 3.99 10.78 10.63
CA ASP A 173 4.89 11.06 11.76
C ASP A 173 6.01 9.98 11.79
N TRP A 174 5.66 8.69 11.68
CA TRP A 174 6.62 7.59 11.63
C TRP A 174 7.57 7.68 10.42
N ILE A 175 7.04 7.95 9.22
CA ILE A 175 7.82 8.12 7.98
C ILE A 175 8.84 9.25 8.13
N THR A 176 8.43 10.36 8.72
CA THR A 176 9.29 11.53 8.92
C THR A 176 10.45 11.23 9.89
N GLU A 177 10.19 10.42 10.92
CA GLU A 177 11.19 10.02 11.90
C GLU A 177 12.19 8.99 11.35
N HIS A 178 11.73 8.04 10.51
CA HIS A 178 12.54 6.87 10.11
C HIS A 178 13.10 6.95 8.69
N GLU A 179 12.59 7.85 7.85
CA GLU A 179 13.04 8.06 6.44
C GLU A 179 13.27 6.76 5.67
N PRO A 180 12.25 5.89 5.52
CA PRO A 180 12.41 4.57 4.93
C PRO A 180 12.94 4.61 3.49
N LYS A 181 13.73 3.59 3.14
CA LYS A 181 14.42 3.48 1.86
C LYS A 181 13.85 2.36 0.98
N SER A 182 14.06 2.50 -0.32
CA SER A 182 13.88 1.45 -1.32
C SER A 182 15.13 1.44 -2.20
N GLY A 183 15.91 0.38 -2.12
CA GLY A 183 17.24 0.34 -2.75
C GLY A 183 18.11 1.54 -2.37
N ASN A 184 18.63 2.26 -3.37
CA ASN A 184 19.41 3.47 -3.18
C ASN A 184 18.58 4.76 -3.08
N GLY A 185 17.25 4.65 -3.17
CA GLY A 185 16.32 5.78 -3.14
C GLY A 185 15.46 5.84 -1.89
N ARG A 186 14.57 6.81 -1.86
CA ARG A 186 13.55 6.96 -0.82
C ARG A 186 12.32 6.10 -1.17
N GLN A 187 11.76 5.40 -0.18
CA GLN A 187 10.44 4.79 -0.32
C GLN A 187 9.38 5.87 -0.46
N HIS A 188 8.43 5.69 -1.37
CA HIS A 188 7.33 6.62 -1.60
C HIS A 188 6.06 6.14 -0.89
N HIS A 189 5.25 7.09 -0.39
CA HIS A 189 4.09 6.79 0.44
C HIS A 189 2.82 7.37 -0.17
N PHE A 190 1.81 6.50 -0.36
CA PHE A 190 0.55 6.88 -0.98
C PHE A 190 -0.61 6.78 0.01
N GLY A 191 -1.36 7.89 0.14
CA GLY A 191 -2.58 7.95 0.90
C GLY A 191 -3.74 7.24 0.20
N ILE A 192 -4.67 6.68 0.98
CA ILE A 192 -5.85 5.99 0.45
C ILE A 192 -7.10 6.81 0.76
N VAL A 193 -7.77 7.29 -0.28
CA VAL A 193 -9.01 8.07 -0.17
C VAL A 193 -10.15 7.15 0.24
N GLN A 194 -10.74 7.41 1.41
CA GLN A 194 -11.89 6.68 1.96
C GLN A 194 -13.20 7.48 1.79
N GLY A 195 -14.32 7.02 2.35
CA GLY A 195 -15.64 7.65 2.23
C GLY A 195 -16.66 6.79 1.48
N SER A 196 -16.36 5.52 1.20
CA SER A 196 -17.25 4.57 0.52
C SER A 196 -17.80 5.15 -0.80
N ILE A 197 -19.13 5.16 -1.00
CA ILE A 197 -19.82 5.70 -2.20
C ILE A 197 -20.26 7.16 -2.02
N TYR A 198 -20.00 7.78 -0.87
CA TYR A 198 -20.46 9.13 -0.54
C TYR A 198 -19.48 10.17 -1.09
N ALA A 199 -19.91 10.93 -2.09
CA ALA A 199 -19.02 11.83 -2.85
C ALA A 199 -18.41 12.94 -1.97
N ASP A 200 -19.18 13.51 -1.05
CA ASP A 200 -18.77 14.53 -0.10
C ASP A 200 -17.72 14.01 0.88
N LEU A 201 -17.89 12.78 1.39
CA LEU A 201 -16.90 12.13 2.25
C LEU A 201 -15.61 11.83 1.48
N ARG A 202 -15.69 11.37 0.24
CA ARG A 202 -14.51 11.14 -0.61
C ARG A 202 -13.75 12.44 -0.89
N GLU A 203 -14.48 13.53 -1.14
CA GLU A 203 -13.87 14.85 -1.34
C GLU A 203 -13.19 15.34 -0.04
N GLN A 204 -13.84 15.15 1.12
CA GLN A 204 -13.27 15.45 2.42
C GLN A 204 -11.97 14.64 2.66
N SER A 205 -12.03 13.32 2.47
CA SER A 205 -10.86 12.44 2.63
C SER A 205 -9.69 12.87 1.74
N ALA A 206 -9.97 13.18 0.48
CA ALA A 206 -8.94 13.63 -0.46
C ALA A 206 -8.28 14.95 0.00
N LYS A 207 -9.07 15.92 0.48
CA LYS A 207 -8.55 17.20 1.01
C LYS A 207 -7.67 16.97 2.23
N GLU A 208 -8.14 16.19 3.21
CA GLU A 208 -7.40 15.90 4.44
C GLU A 208 -6.06 15.19 4.16
N LEU A 209 -6.05 14.24 3.21
CA LEU A 209 -4.83 13.55 2.82
C LEU A 209 -3.85 14.46 2.06
N VAL A 210 -4.35 15.35 1.20
CA VAL A 210 -3.50 16.34 0.48
C VAL A 210 -2.82 17.29 1.46
N GLU A 211 -3.49 17.70 2.54
CA GLU A 211 -2.89 18.53 3.59
C GLU A 211 -1.73 17.83 4.32
N LEU A 212 -1.74 16.49 4.37
CA LEU A 212 -0.64 15.69 4.94
C LEU A 212 0.55 15.52 3.98
N ASP A 213 0.43 15.95 2.74
CA ASP A 213 1.50 16.00 1.73
C ASP A 213 2.22 14.65 1.54
N PHE A 214 1.49 13.65 1.03
CA PHE A 214 2.06 12.38 0.61
C PHE A 214 2.55 12.42 -0.84
N ASP A 215 3.35 11.41 -1.23
CA ASP A 215 3.91 11.31 -2.59
C ASP A 215 2.86 11.00 -3.65
N GLY A 216 1.73 10.40 -3.25
CA GLY A 216 0.61 10.07 -4.12
C GLY A 216 -0.66 9.71 -3.36
N TYR A 217 -1.75 9.53 -4.11
CA TYR A 217 -3.08 9.26 -3.58
C TYR A 217 -3.79 8.21 -4.41
N ALA A 218 -4.56 7.30 -3.75
CA ALA A 218 -5.28 6.19 -4.35
C ALA A 218 -6.75 6.13 -3.89
#